data_b43acfba8d75e8ba3896748a1c06d38d
#
_entry.id   b43acfba8d75e8ba3896748a1c06d38d
#
_cell.length_a   1.000
_cell.length_b   1.000
_cell.length_c   1.000
_cell.angle_alpha   90.00
_cell.angle_beta   90.00
_cell.angle_gamma   90.00
#
_symmetry.space_group_name_H-M   'P 1'
#
loop_
_entity.id
_entity.type
_entity.pdbx_description
1 polymer ?
#
loop_
_entity_poly.entity_id
_entity_poly.type
_entity_poly.pdbx_seq_one_letter_code
_entity_poly.pdbx_strand_id
1 'polypeptide(L)'
;MNGIALTVLISQLPKLFGFSIDDAGPLRDLVRITEGVLGGQVNWTSFAVGAGTLAAILLLKPYKRIPGLLLAVVAATIVVGILNLDSTAGVKVLGPLPQGLPSFALPMISFAHLNDVIIGGCAVAMVAFADTSVLSRTYAAKIRTPVDPNQEMIGLGAANLAAGLFQGFPISSSSSRTPVAEAAGAKTQLTGVVGAIAVALLLMFAPNLLKDLPSSALAAVVIAAAIGLFEFADLRRIFRIQQWEFWLSIVCFVDVAVFGVIPGIGIAIVIAVIEFLWDGWRPHFAVLGRVDGIRGYHDITRYPAARRIPGLVLFRWDAPLFFANAELFHQRVLDAIAESPTPVRRIIVTAEPVTSIDVTSADMLAELEHNLTESGIELRFAEMKDPVKDKLKRFELFDRFGAADFYPTIGSAVDAYLEEHAVDWKP
;
A
#
# COMPACT_ATOMS: atom_id res chain seq x y z
N MET A 1 1.16 8.75 -0.40
CA MET A 1 0.27 9.94 -0.44
C MET A 1 1.02 11.27 -0.26
N ASN A 2 1.82 11.47 0.80
CA ASN A 2 2.52 12.75 1.04
C ASN A 2 3.41 13.23 -0.13
N GLY A 3 4.11 12.33 -0.83
CA GLY A 3 4.91 12.67 -2.01
C GLY A 3 4.06 13.19 -3.17
N ILE A 4 2.95 12.53 -3.43
CA ILE A 4 1.98 12.96 -4.45
C ILE A 4 1.39 14.33 -4.10
N ALA A 5 1.02 14.53 -2.82
CA ALA A 5 0.52 15.82 -2.34
C ALA A 5 1.54 16.95 -2.57
N LEU A 6 2.82 16.70 -2.30
CA LEU A 6 3.90 17.66 -2.55
C LEU A 6 4.04 17.97 -4.05
N THR A 7 4.07 16.94 -4.90
CA THR A 7 4.18 17.11 -6.36
C THR A 7 3.00 17.93 -6.91
N VAL A 8 1.77 17.59 -6.49
CA VAL A 8 0.57 18.34 -6.89
C VAL A 8 0.64 19.79 -6.41
N LEU A 9 1.07 20.02 -5.18
CA LEU A 9 1.22 21.37 -4.64
C LEU A 9 2.22 22.18 -5.48
N ILE A 10 3.40 21.63 -5.75
CA ILE A 10 4.43 22.31 -6.58
C ILE A 10 3.88 22.61 -7.97
N SER A 11 3.18 21.68 -8.62
CA SER A 11 2.64 21.87 -9.97
C SER A 11 1.58 22.97 -10.07
N GLN A 12 0.92 23.34 -8.98
CA GLN A 12 -0.09 24.41 -8.97
C GLN A 12 0.47 25.80 -8.62
N LEU A 13 1.68 25.88 -8.04
CA LEU A 13 2.28 27.17 -7.69
C LEU A 13 2.43 28.13 -8.88
N PRO A 14 2.91 27.71 -10.07
CA PRO A 14 3.00 28.62 -11.23
C PRO A 14 1.66 29.23 -11.60
N LYS A 15 0.60 28.41 -11.62
CA LYS A 15 -0.77 28.87 -11.92
C LYS A 15 -1.29 29.85 -10.87
N LEU A 16 -0.93 29.64 -9.59
CA LEU A 16 -1.26 30.57 -8.52
C LEU A 16 -0.58 31.93 -8.72
N PHE A 17 0.68 31.92 -9.17
CA PHE A 17 1.44 33.13 -9.50
C PHE A 17 1.12 33.72 -10.89
N GLY A 18 0.26 33.08 -11.67
CA GLY A 18 -0.23 33.58 -12.94
C GLY A 18 0.67 33.30 -14.15
N PHE A 19 1.72 32.51 -14.03
CA PHE A 19 2.58 32.06 -15.13
C PHE A 19 2.47 30.56 -15.40
N SER A 20 3.17 30.04 -16.37
CA SER A 20 3.22 28.62 -16.71
C SER A 20 4.66 28.20 -16.95
N ILE A 21 4.98 27.00 -16.52
CA ILE A 21 6.26 26.32 -16.75
C ILE A 21 6.00 24.99 -17.47
N ASP A 22 6.99 24.50 -18.20
CA ASP A 22 6.97 23.15 -18.72
C ASP A 22 7.28 22.17 -17.59
N ASP A 23 6.50 21.13 -17.47
CA ASP A 23 6.68 20.08 -16.45
C ASP A 23 7.99 19.31 -16.72
N ALA A 24 8.90 19.34 -15.76
CA ALA A 24 10.21 18.69 -15.85
C ALA A 24 10.51 17.82 -14.60
N GLY A 25 9.51 17.68 -13.75
CA GLY A 25 9.56 16.97 -12.48
C GLY A 25 9.73 17.90 -11.27
N PRO A 26 9.28 17.44 -10.08
CA PRO A 26 9.02 18.31 -8.92
C PRO A 26 10.19 19.20 -8.51
N LEU A 27 11.42 18.66 -8.48
CA LEU A 27 12.61 19.44 -8.10
C LEU A 27 12.98 20.50 -9.14
N ARG A 28 12.92 20.15 -10.44
CA ARG A 28 13.23 21.09 -11.52
C ARG A 28 12.16 22.17 -11.61
N ASP A 29 10.91 21.80 -11.39
CA ASP A 29 9.80 22.74 -11.37
C ASP A 29 9.96 23.75 -10.24
N LEU A 30 10.44 23.34 -9.05
CA LEU A 30 10.72 24.24 -7.94
C LEU A 30 11.80 25.28 -8.30
N VAL A 31 12.86 24.85 -9.00
CA VAL A 31 13.91 25.76 -9.49
C VAL A 31 13.32 26.74 -10.50
N ARG A 32 12.58 26.26 -11.51
CA ARG A 32 11.94 27.10 -12.54
C ARG A 32 10.92 28.08 -11.94
N ILE A 33 10.16 27.66 -10.93
CA ILE A 33 9.25 28.54 -10.20
C ILE A 33 10.04 29.67 -9.53
N THR A 34 11.13 29.32 -8.87
CA THR A 34 11.98 30.31 -8.20
C THR A 34 12.59 31.30 -9.21
N GLU A 35 13.10 30.81 -10.33
CA GLU A 35 13.61 31.64 -11.41
C GLU A 35 12.51 32.53 -12.02
N GLY A 36 11.30 32.01 -12.22
CA GLY A 36 10.15 32.79 -12.73
C GLY A 36 9.72 33.89 -11.76
N VAL A 37 9.71 33.60 -10.45
CA VAL A 37 9.38 34.59 -9.41
C VAL A 37 10.46 35.68 -9.34
N LEU A 38 11.74 35.30 -9.31
CA LEU A 38 12.86 36.26 -9.29
C LEU A 38 12.99 37.06 -10.60
N GLY A 39 12.65 36.42 -11.74
CA GLY A 39 12.63 37.05 -13.06
C GLY A 39 11.44 37.99 -13.29
N GLY A 40 10.57 38.20 -12.30
CA GLY A 40 9.45 39.16 -12.41
C GLY A 40 8.27 38.67 -13.24
N GLN A 41 8.14 37.35 -13.53
CA GLN A 41 7.02 36.79 -14.31
C GLN A 41 5.70 36.72 -13.52
N VAL A 42 5.72 37.09 -12.23
CA VAL A 42 4.56 36.99 -11.32
C VAL A 42 3.50 38.01 -11.74
N ASN A 43 2.29 37.54 -11.96
CA ASN A 43 1.12 38.41 -12.05
C ASN A 43 0.50 38.56 -10.65
N TRP A 44 0.77 39.68 -10.02
CA TRP A 44 0.33 39.95 -8.64
C TRP A 44 -1.18 39.97 -8.47
N THR A 45 -1.93 40.32 -9.49
CA THR A 45 -3.40 40.28 -9.49
C THR A 45 -3.89 38.83 -9.48
N SER A 46 -3.31 37.96 -10.31
CA SER A 46 -3.60 36.53 -10.32
C SER A 46 -3.27 35.90 -8.97
N PHE A 47 -2.10 36.27 -8.37
CA PHE A 47 -1.72 35.80 -7.07
C PHE A 47 -2.71 36.25 -5.99
N ALA A 48 -3.12 37.52 -5.99
CA ALA A 48 -4.09 38.06 -5.00
C ALA A 48 -5.44 37.33 -5.11
N VAL A 49 -5.94 37.07 -6.31
CA VAL A 49 -7.18 36.32 -6.54
C VAL A 49 -7.02 34.87 -6.04
N GLY A 50 -5.93 34.20 -6.40
CA GLY A 50 -5.68 32.82 -6.00
C GLY A 50 -5.46 32.68 -4.51
N ALA A 51 -4.62 33.51 -3.91
CA ALA A 51 -4.36 33.51 -2.46
C ALA A 51 -5.62 33.88 -1.66
N GLY A 52 -6.41 34.85 -2.14
CA GLY A 52 -7.69 35.20 -1.51
C GLY A 52 -8.69 34.04 -1.57
N THR A 53 -8.76 33.34 -2.73
CA THR A 53 -9.60 32.15 -2.88
C THR A 53 -9.14 31.02 -1.92
N LEU A 54 -7.84 30.77 -1.85
CA LEU A 54 -7.28 29.75 -0.94
C LEU A 54 -7.57 30.10 0.53
N ALA A 55 -7.36 31.35 0.92
CA ALA A 55 -7.66 31.84 2.27
C ALA A 55 -9.15 31.66 2.59
N ALA A 56 -10.05 32.03 1.67
CA ALA A 56 -11.49 31.83 1.86
C ALA A 56 -11.85 30.37 2.04
N ILE A 57 -11.30 29.46 1.22
CA ILE A 57 -11.53 28.01 1.35
C ILE A 57 -11.08 27.51 2.72
N LEU A 58 -9.87 27.88 3.17
CA LEU A 58 -9.31 27.43 4.44
C LEU A 58 -10.06 28.00 5.63
N LEU A 59 -10.47 29.26 5.60
CA LEU A 59 -11.24 29.92 6.65
C LEU A 59 -12.66 29.37 6.76
N LEU A 60 -13.27 28.99 5.64
CA LEU A 60 -14.63 28.42 5.61
C LEU A 60 -14.65 26.90 5.91
N LYS A 61 -13.50 26.21 5.85
CA LYS A 61 -13.39 24.78 6.09
C LYS A 61 -13.98 24.30 7.43
N PRO A 62 -13.87 25.01 8.57
CA PRO A 62 -14.50 24.60 9.83
C PRO A 62 -16.02 24.62 9.80
N TYR A 63 -16.64 25.44 8.93
CA TYR A 63 -18.08 25.62 8.86
C TYR A 63 -18.72 24.59 7.93
N LYS A 64 -18.95 23.37 8.42
CA LYS A 64 -19.46 22.22 7.62
C LYS A 64 -20.78 22.45 6.88
N ARG A 65 -21.60 23.41 7.32
CA ARG A 65 -22.87 23.76 6.69
C ARG A 65 -22.73 24.68 5.48
N ILE A 66 -21.59 25.32 5.32
CA ILE A 66 -21.31 26.28 4.24
C ILE A 66 -20.48 25.59 3.17
N PRO A 67 -20.91 25.55 1.90
CA PRO A 67 -20.09 25.01 0.82
C PRO A 67 -18.94 26.00 0.48
N GLY A 68 -17.98 26.14 1.39
CA GLY A 68 -16.96 27.18 1.36
C GLY A 68 -16.14 27.16 0.08
N LEU A 69 -15.82 25.97 -0.47
CA LEU A 69 -15.10 25.83 -1.73
C LEU A 69 -15.89 26.44 -2.89
N LEU A 70 -17.19 26.09 -3.01
CA LEU A 70 -18.06 26.62 -4.06
C LEU A 70 -18.18 28.14 -3.97
N LEU A 71 -18.44 28.67 -2.77
CA LEU A 71 -18.60 30.11 -2.55
C LEU A 71 -17.32 30.90 -2.87
N ALA A 72 -16.16 30.38 -2.47
CA ALA A 72 -14.87 31.02 -2.77
C ALA A 72 -14.60 31.09 -4.28
N VAL A 73 -14.85 29.99 -5.00
CA VAL A 73 -14.67 29.92 -6.46
C VAL A 73 -15.67 30.81 -7.19
N VAL A 74 -16.95 30.79 -6.80
CA VAL A 74 -17.98 31.67 -7.40
C VAL A 74 -17.68 33.14 -7.15
N ALA A 75 -17.28 33.50 -5.94
CA ALA A 75 -16.88 34.87 -5.61
C ALA A 75 -15.67 35.32 -6.47
N ALA A 76 -14.63 34.49 -6.61
CA ALA A 76 -13.48 34.78 -7.45
C ALA A 76 -13.87 34.97 -8.93
N THR A 77 -14.76 34.11 -9.45
CA THR A 77 -15.26 34.24 -10.83
C THR A 77 -16.04 35.52 -11.04
N ILE A 78 -16.92 35.89 -10.12
CA ILE A 78 -17.71 37.13 -10.17
C ILE A 78 -16.79 38.33 -10.10
N VAL A 79 -15.80 38.37 -9.20
CA VAL A 79 -14.86 39.48 -9.06
C VAL A 79 -14.06 39.67 -10.36
N VAL A 80 -13.53 38.58 -10.92
CA VAL A 80 -12.74 38.64 -12.18
C VAL A 80 -13.61 39.07 -13.36
N GLY A 81 -14.86 38.58 -13.46
CA GLY A 81 -15.78 38.94 -14.53
C GLY A 81 -16.27 40.41 -14.45
N ILE A 82 -16.68 40.89 -13.26
CA ILE A 82 -17.17 42.26 -13.08
C ILE A 82 -16.05 43.30 -13.33
N LEU A 83 -14.83 43.00 -12.80
CA LEU A 83 -13.70 43.94 -12.93
C LEU A 83 -12.93 43.76 -14.25
N ASN A 84 -13.35 42.80 -15.13
CA ASN A 84 -12.68 42.42 -16.36
C ASN A 84 -11.16 42.27 -16.20
N LEU A 85 -10.74 41.54 -15.14
CA LEU A 85 -9.33 41.40 -14.79
C LEU A 85 -8.54 40.54 -15.77
N ASP A 86 -9.20 39.79 -16.63
CA ASP A 86 -8.61 39.09 -17.77
C ASP A 86 -7.97 40.07 -18.75
N SER A 87 -8.71 41.10 -19.13
CA SER A 87 -8.29 42.11 -20.11
C SER A 87 -7.51 43.28 -19.50
N THR A 88 -7.83 43.69 -18.26
CA THR A 88 -7.23 44.86 -17.58
C THR A 88 -5.94 44.52 -16.86
N ALA A 89 -5.84 43.31 -16.26
CA ALA A 89 -4.72 42.88 -15.42
C ALA A 89 -4.06 41.59 -15.88
N GLY A 90 -4.46 41.02 -17.02
CA GLY A 90 -3.87 39.83 -17.60
C GLY A 90 -4.08 38.55 -16.77
N VAL A 91 -5.17 38.47 -15.98
CA VAL A 91 -5.52 37.27 -15.20
C VAL A 91 -5.96 36.19 -16.18
N LYS A 92 -5.27 35.05 -16.16
CA LYS A 92 -5.64 33.91 -17.01
C LYS A 92 -6.95 33.30 -16.53
N VAL A 93 -7.95 33.25 -17.40
CA VAL A 93 -9.27 32.66 -17.20
C VAL A 93 -9.44 31.41 -18.04
N LEU A 94 -10.43 30.56 -17.70
CA LEU A 94 -10.72 29.31 -18.39
C LEU A 94 -11.13 29.54 -19.85
N GLY A 95 -11.81 30.66 -20.12
CA GLY A 95 -12.39 30.96 -21.41
C GLY A 95 -13.69 30.19 -21.68
N PRO A 96 -14.28 30.34 -22.88
CA PRO A 96 -15.50 29.63 -23.23
C PRO A 96 -15.26 28.14 -23.32
N LEU A 97 -16.07 27.36 -22.59
CA LEU A 97 -16.05 25.90 -22.66
C LEU A 97 -16.63 25.42 -24.00
N PRO A 98 -16.16 24.27 -24.52
CA PRO A 98 -16.82 23.62 -25.66
C PRO A 98 -18.28 23.32 -25.29
N GLN A 99 -19.20 23.72 -26.19
CA GLN A 99 -20.60 23.45 -25.98
C GLN A 99 -20.97 22.03 -26.37
N GLY A 100 -21.72 21.35 -25.53
CA GLY A 100 -22.21 20.00 -25.76
C GLY A 100 -21.53 18.92 -24.94
N LEU A 101 -21.95 17.70 -25.17
CA LEU A 101 -21.38 16.54 -24.51
C LEU A 101 -20.13 16.03 -25.26
N PRO A 102 -19.16 15.42 -24.59
CA PRO A 102 -18.02 14.79 -25.22
C PRO A 102 -18.46 13.75 -26.26
N SER A 103 -17.86 13.78 -27.44
CA SER A 103 -18.17 12.80 -28.48
C SER A 103 -17.53 11.44 -28.15
N PHE A 104 -18.21 10.38 -28.57
CA PHE A 104 -17.64 9.03 -28.52
C PHE A 104 -16.44 8.95 -29.48
N ALA A 105 -15.31 8.47 -28.97
CA ALA A 105 -14.11 8.25 -29.76
C ALA A 105 -13.39 6.98 -29.29
N LEU A 106 -12.98 6.16 -30.26
CA LEU A 106 -12.04 5.07 -29.97
C LEU A 106 -10.63 5.65 -29.92
N PRO A 107 -9.89 5.49 -28.81
CA PRO A 107 -8.53 5.99 -28.70
C PRO A 107 -7.61 5.25 -29.68
N MET A 108 -7.19 5.93 -30.76
CA MET A 108 -6.23 5.39 -31.72
C MET A 108 -4.82 5.71 -31.21
N ILE A 109 -4.15 4.71 -30.68
CA ILE A 109 -2.81 4.85 -30.11
C ILE A 109 -1.80 4.38 -31.17
N SER A 110 -0.79 5.22 -31.47
CA SER A 110 0.35 4.80 -32.27
C SER A 110 1.19 3.76 -31.50
N PHE A 111 1.68 2.76 -32.21
CA PHE A 111 2.57 1.74 -31.63
C PHE A 111 3.81 2.35 -30.96
N ALA A 112 4.27 3.54 -31.42
CA ALA A 112 5.39 4.24 -30.81
C ALA A 112 5.12 4.67 -29.35
N HIS A 113 3.86 4.93 -28.98
CA HIS A 113 3.47 5.38 -27.65
C HIS A 113 2.81 4.29 -26.79
N LEU A 114 2.71 3.07 -27.32
CA LEU A 114 2.03 1.98 -26.63
C LEU A 114 2.67 1.66 -25.26
N ASN A 115 3.99 1.67 -25.20
CA ASN A 115 4.72 1.40 -23.95
C ASN A 115 4.44 2.46 -22.87
N ASP A 116 4.42 3.74 -23.25
CA ASP A 116 4.14 4.84 -22.32
C ASP A 116 2.71 4.76 -21.78
N VAL A 117 1.75 4.41 -22.67
CA VAL A 117 0.35 4.23 -22.28
C VAL A 117 0.16 3.03 -21.35
N ILE A 118 0.84 1.91 -21.59
CA ILE A 118 0.77 0.74 -20.73
C ILE A 118 1.35 1.07 -19.35
N ILE A 119 2.55 1.65 -19.29
CA ILE A 119 3.21 2.02 -18.02
C ILE A 119 2.35 3.02 -17.25
N GLY A 120 1.89 4.08 -17.91
CA GLY A 120 1.03 5.10 -17.31
C GLY A 120 -0.30 4.51 -16.84
N GLY A 121 -0.93 3.66 -17.64
CA GLY A 121 -2.18 2.98 -17.33
C GLY A 121 -2.04 2.04 -16.12
N CYS A 122 -0.96 1.26 -16.06
CA CYS A 122 -0.67 0.42 -14.89
C CYS A 122 -0.46 1.24 -13.62
N ALA A 123 0.30 2.35 -13.70
CA ALA A 123 0.53 3.23 -12.57
C ALA A 123 -0.79 3.83 -12.05
N VAL A 124 -1.63 4.35 -12.94
CA VAL A 124 -2.96 4.88 -12.60
C VAL A 124 -3.85 3.80 -12.00
N ALA A 125 -3.87 2.60 -12.59
CA ALA A 125 -4.66 1.48 -12.09
C ALA A 125 -4.25 1.08 -10.67
N MET A 126 -2.96 1.04 -10.35
CA MET A 126 -2.45 0.70 -9.01
C MET A 126 -2.83 1.75 -7.97
N VAL A 127 -2.70 3.03 -8.29
CA VAL A 127 -3.12 4.12 -7.39
C VAL A 127 -4.62 4.08 -7.15
N ALA A 128 -5.40 3.95 -8.23
CA ALA A 128 -6.86 3.87 -8.15
C ALA A 128 -7.33 2.64 -7.36
N PHE A 129 -6.65 1.50 -7.51
CA PHE A 129 -6.89 0.29 -6.72
C PHE A 129 -6.61 0.52 -5.24
N ALA A 130 -5.47 1.11 -4.89
CA ALA A 130 -5.10 1.37 -3.50
C ALA A 130 -6.10 2.31 -2.82
N ASP A 131 -6.41 3.44 -3.44
CA ASP A 131 -7.37 4.43 -2.93
C ASP A 131 -8.76 3.82 -2.73
N THR A 132 -9.26 3.12 -3.74
CA THR A 132 -10.60 2.50 -3.69
C THR A 132 -10.66 1.41 -2.64
N SER A 133 -9.64 0.55 -2.53
CA SER A 133 -9.60 -0.53 -1.55
C SER A 133 -9.62 -0.01 -0.12
N VAL A 134 -8.85 1.04 0.19
CA VAL A 134 -8.82 1.66 1.53
C VAL A 134 -10.15 2.31 1.85
N LEU A 135 -10.69 3.13 0.94
CA LEU A 135 -11.93 3.87 1.17
C LEU A 135 -13.13 2.93 1.30
N SER A 136 -13.24 1.96 0.42
CA SER A 136 -14.30 0.96 0.39
C SER A 136 -14.36 0.17 1.71
N ARG A 137 -13.22 -0.34 2.19
CA ARG A 137 -13.12 -1.06 3.48
C ARG A 137 -13.45 -0.16 4.67
N THR A 138 -12.99 1.10 4.65
CA THR A 138 -13.29 2.06 5.71
C THR A 138 -14.79 2.30 5.84
N TYR A 139 -15.47 2.51 4.71
CA TYR A 139 -16.94 2.68 4.72
C TYR A 139 -17.69 1.39 5.02
N ALA A 140 -17.25 0.25 4.50
CA ALA A 140 -17.82 -1.06 4.83
C ALA A 140 -17.81 -1.31 6.35
N ALA A 141 -16.68 -1.04 7.00
CA ALA A 141 -16.55 -1.17 8.46
C ALA A 141 -17.50 -0.19 9.20
N LYS A 142 -17.64 1.05 8.72
CA LYS A 142 -18.48 2.08 9.32
C LYS A 142 -19.97 1.72 9.25
N ILE A 143 -20.45 1.22 8.10
CA ILE A 143 -21.84 0.85 7.88
C ILE A 143 -22.15 -0.62 8.20
N ARG A 144 -21.13 -1.39 8.60
CA ARG A 144 -21.19 -2.82 8.92
C ARG A 144 -21.79 -3.67 7.79
N THR A 145 -21.48 -3.32 6.55
CA THR A 145 -21.93 -4.05 5.35
C THR A 145 -20.69 -4.60 4.65
N PRO A 146 -20.67 -5.90 4.31
CA PRO A 146 -19.53 -6.47 3.58
C PRO A 146 -19.48 -5.88 2.17
N VAL A 147 -18.26 -5.65 1.68
CA VAL A 147 -17.99 -5.19 0.31
C VAL A 147 -17.23 -6.27 -0.41
N ASP A 148 -17.63 -6.59 -1.63
CA ASP A 148 -16.89 -7.46 -2.52
C ASP A 148 -15.82 -6.63 -3.28
N PRO A 149 -14.53 -6.81 -2.99
CA PRO A 149 -13.47 -6.06 -3.66
C PRO A 149 -13.42 -6.26 -5.17
N ASN A 150 -13.83 -7.44 -5.66
CA ASN A 150 -13.81 -7.75 -7.09
C ASN A 150 -14.90 -6.94 -7.83
N GLN A 151 -16.09 -6.84 -7.25
CA GLN A 151 -17.17 -6.03 -7.83
C GLN A 151 -16.81 -4.54 -7.85
N GLU A 152 -16.17 -4.03 -6.80
CA GLU A 152 -15.66 -2.65 -6.76
C GLU A 152 -14.67 -2.39 -7.90
N MET A 153 -13.72 -3.30 -8.11
CA MET A 153 -12.70 -3.17 -9.17
C MET A 153 -13.32 -3.29 -10.56
N ILE A 154 -14.27 -4.18 -10.77
CA ILE A 154 -15.00 -4.31 -12.05
C ILE A 154 -15.78 -3.02 -12.32
N GLY A 155 -16.49 -2.49 -11.31
CA GLY A 155 -17.23 -1.23 -11.43
C GLY A 155 -16.32 -0.04 -11.76
N LEU A 156 -15.18 0.09 -11.08
CA LEU A 156 -14.19 1.12 -11.34
C LEU A 156 -13.59 0.99 -12.75
N GLY A 157 -13.26 -0.24 -13.17
CA GLY A 157 -12.76 -0.53 -14.51
C GLY A 157 -13.76 -0.15 -15.60
N ALA A 158 -15.02 -0.54 -15.44
CA ALA A 158 -16.09 -0.18 -16.38
C ALA A 158 -16.31 1.33 -16.47
N ALA A 159 -16.25 2.03 -15.32
CA ALA A 159 -16.38 3.50 -15.30
C ALA A 159 -15.20 4.19 -16.01
N ASN A 160 -13.95 3.68 -15.82
CA ASN A 160 -12.78 4.20 -16.51
C ASN A 160 -12.79 3.91 -18.01
N LEU A 161 -13.26 2.73 -18.43
CA LEU A 161 -13.47 2.43 -19.86
C LEU A 161 -14.49 3.39 -20.50
N ALA A 162 -15.63 3.59 -19.83
CA ALA A 162 -16.63 4.54 -20.30
C ALA A 162 -16.06 5.97 -20.38
N ALA A 163 -15.35 6.43 -19.33
CA ALA A 163 -14.72 7.74 -19.34
C ALA A 163 -13.73 7.89 -20.50
N GLY A 164 -12.89 6.89 -20.77
CA GLY A 164 -11.92 6.89 -21.86
C GLY A 164 -12.58 6.95 -23.25
N LEU A 165 -13.68 6.21 -23.45
CA LEU A 165 -14.45 6.23 -24.71
C LEU A 165 -15.12 7.58 -24.99
N PHE A 166 -15.41 8.35 -23.96
CA PHE A 166 -15.93 9.72 -24.07
C PHE A 166 -14.87 10.79 -23.81
N GLN A 167 -13.60 10.48 -24.05
CA GLN A 167 -12.44 11.38 -23.98
C GLN A 167 -12.22 12.00 -22.58
N GLY A 168 -12.71 11.32 -21.54
CA GLY A 168 -12.48 11.70 -20.15
C GLY A 168 -11.10 11.22 -19.65
N PHE A 169 -10.70 11.76 -18.50
CA PHE A 169 -9.50 11.31 -17.79
C PHE A 169 -9.83 10.16 -16.81
N PRO A 170 -8.81 9.40 -16.36
CA PRO A 170 -9.01 8.33 -15.40
C PRO A 170 -9.62 8.84 -14.09
N ILE A 171 -10.52 8.03 -13.53
CA ILE A 171 -11.22 8.33 -12.27
C ILE A 171 -10.88 7.29 -11.19
N SER A 172 -10.96 7.72 -9.93
CA SER A 172 -10.83 6.87 -8.75
C SER A 172 -11.82 7.30 -7.67
N SER A 173 -11.82 6.60 -6.55
CA SER A 173 -12.56 7.01 -5.36
C SER A 173 -11.97 8.31 -4.77
N SER A 174 -12.72 8.96 -3.90
CA SER A 174 -12.29 10.22 -3.30
C SER A 174 -12.47 10.21 -1.78
N SER A 175 -11.36 10.15 -1.06
CA SER A 175 -11.32 10.25 0.40
C SER A 175 -11.77 11.62 0.94
N SER A 176 -11.74 12.67 0.12
CA SER A 176 -12.17 14.00 0.52
C SER A 176 -13.62 14.33 0.15
N ARG A 177 -14.10 13.89 -1.01
CA ARG A 177 -15.47 14.20 -1.48
C ARG A 177 -16.53 13.26 -0.91
N THR A 178 -16.20 11.98 -0.77
CA THR A 178 -17.13 10.98 -0.20
C THR A 178 -17.62 11.35 1.21
N PRO A 179 -16.73 11.76 2.17
CA PRO A 179 -17.19 12.24 3.47
C PRO A 179 -18.07 13.50 3.40
N VAL A 180 -17.83 14.40 2.44
CA VAL A 180 -18.67 15.59 2.24
C VAL A 180 -20.06 15.21 1.78
N ALA A 181 -20.16 14.30 0.80
CA ALA A 181 -21.45 13.79 0.31
C ALA A 181 -22.20 13.08 1.44
N GLU A 182 -21.52 12.24 2.24
CA GLU A 182 -22.11 11.56 3.40
C GLU A 182 -22.61 12.57 4.45
N ALA A 183 -21.81 13.57 4.80
CA ALA A 183 -22.20 14.61 5.74
C ALA A 183 -23.39 15.45 5.26
N ALA A 184 -23.56 15.57 3.94
CA ALA A 184 -24.73 16.19 3.29
C ALA A 184 -25.96 15.25 3.23
N GLY A 185 -25.84 14.00 3.70
CA GLY A 185 -26.94 13.04 3.76
C GLY A 185 -27.06 12.11 2.56
N ALA A 186 -26.04 12.00 1.71
CA ALA A 186 -25.99 11.06 0.60
C ALA A 186 -26.00 9.62 1.13
N LYS A 187 -26.90 8.78 0.59
CA LYS A 187 -27.06 7.37 0.98
C LYS A 187 -26.93 6.38 -0.17
N THR A 188 -26.94 6.88 -1.40
CA THR A 188 -26.98 6.05 -2.61
C THR A 188 -26.08 6.63 -3.70
N GLN A 189 -25.81 5.84 -4.73
CA GLN A 189 -25.09 6.26 -5.95
C GLN A 189 -25.84 7.33 -6.76
N LEU A 190 -27.12 7.59 -6.45
CA LEU A 190 -27.91 8.62 -7.11
C LEU A 190 -27.26 10.00 -7.02
N THR A 191 -26.52 10.28 -5.96
CA THR A 191 -25.74 11.54 -5.82
C THR A 191 -24.76 11.73 -6.98
N GLY A 192 -24.07 10.69 -7.42
CA GLY A 192 -23.17 10.74 -8.59
C GLY A 192 -23.92 10.97 -9.90
N VAL A 193 -25.08 10.31 -10.06
CA VAL A 193 -25.93 10.49 -11.26
C VAL A 193 -26.45 11.92 -11.35
N VAL A 194 -26.95 12.48 -10.25
CA VAL A 194 -27.41 13.88 -10.21
C VAL A 194 -26.28 14.85 -10.51
N GLY A 195 -25.09 14.59 -9.95
CA GLY A 195 -23.88 15.38 -10.26
C GLY A 195 -23.50 15.33 -11.74
N ALA A 196 -23.54 14.15 -12.35
CA ALA A 196 -23.25 13.97 -13.78
C ALA A 196 -24.28 14.72 -14.66
N ILE A 197 -25.56 14.62 -14.33
CA ILE A 197 -26.63 15.35 -15.04
C ILE A 197 -26.43 16.86 -14.91
N ALA A 198 -26.11 17.36 -13.71
CA ALA A 198 -25.89 18.79 -13.50
C ALA A 198 -24.71 19.31 -14.36
N VAL A 199 -23.60 18.56 -14.44
CA VAL A 199 -22.45 18.90 -15.29
C VAL A 199 -22.85 18.84 -16.78
N ALA A 200 -23.59 17.82 -17.21
CA ALA A 200 -24.07 17.69 -18.58
C ALA A 200 -24.97 18.88 -18.99
N LEU A 201 -25.91 19.26 -18.12
CA LEU A 201 -26.78 20.42 -18.35
C LEU A 201 -25.96 21.73 -18.43
N LEU A 202 -24.96 21.89 -17.58
CA LEU A 202 -24.07 23.07 -17.63
C LEU A 202 -23.34 23.15 -18.97
N LEU A 203 -22.77 22.05 -19.47
CA LEU A 203 -22.05 22.01 -20.74
C LEU A 203 -22.98 22.23 -21.93
N MET A 204 -24.23 21.76 -21.85
CA MET A 204 -25.20 21.91 -22.93
C MET A 204 -25.81 23.31 -23.00
N PHE A 205 -26.14 23.90 -21.85
CA PHE A 205 -26.98 25.11 -21.80
C PHE A 205 -26.25 26.36 -21.27
N ALA A 206 -25.19 26.19 -20.50
CA ALA A 206 -24.50 27.31 -19.85
C ALA A 206 -22.97 27.23 -19.93
N PRO A 207 -22.36 26.93 -21.13
CA PRO A 207 -20.90 26.77 -21.23
C PRO A 207 -20.13 28.04 -20.87
N ASN A 208 -20.75 29.20 -21.07
CA ASN A 208 -20.17 30.52 -20.76
C ASN A 208 -20.23 30.90 -19.29
N LEU A 209 -20.93 30.14 -18.44
CA LEU A 209 -21.03 30.44 -17.00
C LEU A 209 -19.66 30.42 -16.31
N LEU A 210 -18.75 29.60 -16.79
CA LEU A 210 -17.42 29.42 -16.23
C LEU A 210 -16.31 30.13 -17.04
N LYS A 211 -16.65 30.94 -18.05
CA LYS A 211 -15.67 31.59 -18.94
C LYS A 211 -14.68 32.47 -18.17
N ASP A 212 -15.16 33.19 -17.16
CA ASP A 212 -14.39 34.14 -16.35
C ASP A 212 -13.75 33.46 -15.10
N LEU A 213 -13.79 32.13 -15.01
CA LEU A 213 -13.21 31.35 -13.89
C LEU A 213 -11.68 31.48 -13.95
N PRO A 214 -11.03 32.09 -12.92
CA PRO A 214 -9.57 32.30 -12.98
C PRO A 214 -8.81 31.00 -12.72
N SER A 215 -7.76 30.76 -13.50
CA SER A 215 -6.88 29.61 -13.36
C SER A 215 -6.20 29.58 -11.98
N SER A 216 -5.94 30.75 -11.38
CA SER A 216 -5.40 30.87 -10.02
C SER A 216 -6.38 30.41 -8.93
N ALA A 217 -7.70 30.58 -9.13
CA ALA A 217 -8.70 30.05 -8.21
C ALA A 217 -8.81 28.53 -8.32
N LEU A 218 -8.72 27.97 -9.55
CA LEU A 218 -8.63 26.51 -9.72
C LEU A 218 -7.37 25.94 -9.05
N ALA A 219 -6.23 26.60 -9.20
CA ALA A 219 -5.00 26.21 -8.50
C ALA A 219 -5.18 26.24 -6.97
N ALA A 220 -5.85 27.26 -6.43
CA ALA A 220 -6.16 27.36 -5.01
C ALA A 220 -7.02 26.19 -4.51
N VAL A 221 -8.01 25.76 -5.31
CA VAL A 221 -8.83 24.57 -5.00
C VAL A 221 -7.97 23.30 -4.91
N VAL A 222 -7.09 23.11 -5.90
CA VAL A 222 -6.20 21.93 -5.95
C VAL A 222 -5.18 21.96 -4.80
N ILE A 223 -4.61 23.13 -4.50
CA ILE A 223 -3.71 23.33 -3.34
C ILE A 223 -4.43 22.98 -2.02
N ALA A 224 -5.66 23.48 -1.84
CA ALA A 224 -6.45 23.20 -0.63
C ALA A 224 -6.76 21.70 -0.49
N ALA A 225 -7.00 20.99 -1.60
CA ALA A 225 -7.17 19.54 -1.62
C ALA A 225 -5.84 18.82 -1.31
N ALA A 226 -4.72 19.24 -1.93
CA ALA A 226 -3.40 18.65 -1.70
C ALA A 226 -2.94 18.79 -0.24
N ILE A 227 -3.20 19.94 0.41
CA ILE A 227 -2.94 20.11 1.84
C ILE A 227 -3.70 19.08 2.69
N GLY A 228 -4.91 18.68 2.25
CA GLY A 228 -5.72 17.66 2.91
C GLY A 228 -5.19 16.23 2.77
N LEU A 229 -4.26 15.97 1.82
CA LEU A 229 -3.64 14.67 1.60
C LEU A 229 -2.40 14.42 2.48
N PHE A 230 -1.90 15.44 3.20
CA PHE A 230 -0.77 15.26 4.10
C PHE A 230 -1.20 14.57 5.40
N GLU A 231 -0.64 13.40 5.64
CA GLU A 231 -0.93 12.51 6.78
C GLU A 231 0.24 12.45 7.76
N PHE A 232 0.57 13.59 8.38
CA PHE A 232 1.68 13.67 9.36
C PHE A 232 1.42 12.87 10.64
N ALA A 233 0.16 12.74 11.03
CA ALA A 233 -0.22 11.98 12.23
C ALA A 233 0.10 10.49 12.06
N ASP A 234 -0.16 9.93 10.88
CA ASP A 234 0.11 8.53 10.57
C ASP A 234 1.61 8.27 10.44
N LEU A 235 2.38 9.18 9.83
CA LEU A 235 3.84 9.10 9.82
C LEU A 235 4.42 9.04 11.24
N ARG A 236 3.93 9.89 12.15
CA ARG A 236 4.35 9.89 13.56
C ARG A 236 3.95 8.60 14.27
N ARG A 237 2.80 8.04 13.95
CA ARG A 237 2.34 6.74 14.47
C ARG A 237 3.25 5.62 14.02
N ILE A 238 3.55 5.54 12.71
CA ILE A 238 4.43 4.52 12.12
C ILE A 238 5.82 4.60 12.77
N PHE A 239 6.40 5.80 12.91
CA PHE A 239 7.70 5.99 13.57
C PHE A 239 7.77 5.41 14.98
N ARG A 240 6.65 5.50 15.74
CA ARG A 240 6.58 4.96 17.10
C ARG A 240 6.41 3.45 17.17
N ILE A 241 5.77 2.86 16.16
CA ILE A 241 5.45 1.43 16.12
C ILE A 241 6.60 0.67 15.46
N GLN A 242 7.05 1.11 14.29
CA GLN A 242 8.02 0.39 13.47
C GLN A 242 8.90 1.38 12.69
N GLN A 243 10.10 1.59 13.18
CA GLN A 243 11.03 2.56 12.60
C GLN A 243 11.43 2.23 11.16
N TRP A 244 11.51 0.94 10.81
CA TRP A 244 11.83 0.51 9.45
C TRP A 244 10.77 0.97 8.44
N GLU A 245 9.51 0.73 8.71
CA GLU A 245 8.40 1.19 7.84
C GLU A 245 8.37 2.71 7.70
N PHE A 246 8.75 3.42 8.75
CA PHE A 246 8.89 4.88 8.69
C PHE A 246 9.97 5.27 7.67
N TRP A 247 11.16 4.70 7.75
CA TRP A 247 12.23 5.01 6.80
C TRP A 247 11.87 4.61 5.38
N LEU A 248 11.21 3.49 5.20
CA LEU A 248 10.67 3.08 3.89
C LEU A 248 9.69 4.13 3.35
N SER A 249 8.79 4.64 4.19
CA SER A 249 7.87 5.72 3.81
C SER A 249 8.60 7.01 3.42
N ILE A 250 9.71 7.34 4.09
CA ILE A 250 10.54 8.50 3.74
C ILE A 250 11.26 8.28 2.41
N VAL A 251 11.81 7.09 2.16
CA VAL A 251 12.42 6.75 0.86
C VAL A 251 11.38 6.90 -0.26
N CYS A 252 10.19 6.31 -0.11
CA CYS A 252 9.11 6.45 -1.09
C CYS A 252 8.69 7.91 -1.31
N PHE A 253 8.66 8.73 -0.24
CA PHE A 253 8.38 10.15 -0.35
C PHE A 253 9.44 10.88 -1.18
N VAL A 254 10.70 10.61 -0.89
CA VAL A 254 11.84 11.21 -1.61
C VAL A 254 11.86 10.77 -3.07
N ASP A 255 11.62 9.48 -3.36
CA ASP A 255 11.56 8.95 -4.72
C ASP A 255 10.49 9.67 -5.57
N VAL A 256 9.27 9.85 -5.01
CA VAL A 256 8.21 10.58 -5.70
C VAL A 256 8.58 12.05 -5.89
N ALA A 257 9.22 12.69 -4.90
CA ALA A 257 9.63 14.09 -4.98
C ALA A 257 10.78 14.32 -5.98
N VAL A 258 11.67 13.35 -6.17
CA VAL A 258 12.85 13.46 -7.05
C VAL A 258 12.55 13.00 -8.47
N PHE A 259 11.99 11.81 -8.62
CA PHE A 259 11.79 11.15 -9.91
C PHE A 259 10.37 11.37 -10.49
N GLY A 260 9.47 11.96 -9.70
CA GLY A 260 8.06 12.12 -10.06
C GLY A 260 7.19 10.94 -9.62
N VAL A 261 5.87 11.10 -9.83
CA VAL A 261 4.86 10.18 -9.29
C VAL A 261 4.98 8.77 -9.87
N ILE A 262 5.10 8.63 -11.20
CA ILE A 262 5.10 7.32 -11.86
C ILE A 262 6.34 6.49 -11.52
N PRO A 263 7.58 7.00 -11.71
CA PRO A 263 8.78 6.26 -11.32
C PRO A 263 8.84 6.01 -9.81
N GLY A 264 8.47 6.99 -8.98
CA GLY A 264 8.47 6.88 -7.53
C GLY A 264 7.54 5.77 -7.01
N ILE A 265 6.35 5.62 -7.59
CA ILE A 265 5.45 4.51 -7.27
C ILE A 265 6.07 3.17 -7.68
N GLY A 266 6.69 3.10 -8.86
CA GLY A 266 7.37 1.89 -9.33
C GLY A 266 8.47 1.45 -8.37
N ILE A 267 9.33 2.36 -7.93
CA ILE A 267 10.40 2.11 -6.95
C ILE A 267 9.80 1.66 -5.61
N ALA A 268 8.76 2.34 -5.13
CA ALA A 268 8.07 2.00 -3.88
C ALA A 268 7.53 0.56 -3.90
N ILE A 269 6.95 0.13 -5.02
CA ILE A 269 6.45 -1.23 -5.19
C ILE A 269 7.60 -2.25 -5.15
N VAL A 270 8.69 -1.98 -5.87
CA VAL A 270 9.87 -2.87 -5.87
C VAL A 270 10.41 -3.01 -4.45
N ILE A 271 10.54 -1.92 -3.70
CA ILE A 271 11.03 -1.95 -2.31
C ILE A 271 10.07 -2.75 -1.41
N ALA A 272 8.75 -2.53 -1.55
CA ALA A 272 7.74 -3.27 -0.77
C ALA A 272 7.76 -4.79 -1.07
N VAL A 273 8.00 -5.18 -2.32
CA VAL A 273 8.19 -6.60 -2.70
C VAL A 273 9.46 -7.16 -2.10
N ILE A 274 10.57 -6.41 -2.14
CA ILE A 274 11.83 -6.83 -1.51
C ILE A 274 11.66 -7.01 0.00
N GLU A 275 10.97 -6.11 0.68
CA GLU A 275 10.66 -6.21 2.11
C GLU A 275 9.85 -7.46 2.43
N PHE A 276 8.78 -7.69 1.67
CA PHE A 276 7.95 -8.91 1.84
C PHE A 276 8.76 -10.19 1.66
N LEU A 277 9.65 -10.23 0.65
CA LEU A 277 10.53 -11.37 0.42
C LEU A 277 11.58 -11.53 1.54
N TRP A 278 12.06 -10.41 2.09
CA TRP A 278 13.04 -10.43 3.19
C TRP A 278 12.47 -11.04 4.46
N ASP A 279 11.24 -10.70 4.82
CA ASP A 279 10.55 -11.28 5.97
C ASP A 279 10.31 -12.79 5.79
N GLY A 280 9.94 -13.22 4.59
CA GLY A 280 9.82 -14.64 4.26
C GLY A 280 11.16 -15.38 4.27
N TRP A 281 12.26 -14.70 3.87
CA TRP A 281 13.60 -15.29 3.83
C TRP A 281 14.17 -15.49 5.23
N ARG A 282 13.93 -14.58 6.18
CA ARG A 282 14.46 -14.61 7.56
C ARG A 282 13.34 -14.67 8.60
N PRO A 283 12.56 -15.75 8.60
CA PRO A 283 11.47 -15.88 9.56
C PRO A 283 11.98 -16.07 10.98
N HIS A 284 11.10 -15.86 11.92
CA HIS A 284 11.34 -16.20 13.32
C HIS A 284 11.45 -17.72 13.47
N PHE A 285 12.34 -18.13 14.35
CA PHE A 285 12.48 -19.53 14.79
C PHE A 285 12.72 -19.56 16.29
N ALA A 286 12.47 -20.70 16.93
CA ALA A 286 12.68 -20.85 18.37
C ALA A 286 13.05 -22.27 18.74
N VAL A 287 13.95 -22.39 19.71
CA VAL A 287 14.11 -23.63 20.48
C VAL A 287 13.12 -23.58 21.64
N LEU A 288 12.39 -24.68 21.84
CA LEU A 288 11.32 -24.72 22.83
C LEU A 288 11.72 -25.52 24.06
N GLY A 289 11.21 -25.12 25.23
CA GLY A 289 11.35 -25.79 26.49
C GLY A 289 10.06 -25.75 27.28
N ARG A 290 9.98 -26.59 28.34
CA ARG A 290 8.84 -26.69 29.26
C ARG A 290 8.94 -25.64 30.35
N VAL A 291 7.87 -24.87 30.52
CA VAL A 291 7.74 -23.90 31.61
C VAL A 291 6.79 -24.44 32.66
N ASP A 292 7.22 -24.44 33.92
CA ASP A 292 6.40 -24.94 35.04
C ASP A 292 5.15 -24.03 35.19
N GLY A 293 4.01 -24.67 35.39
CA GLY A 293 2.72 -23.98 35.54
C GLY A 293 2.07 -23.49 34.25
N ILE A 294 2.73 -23.57 33.11
CA ILE A 294 2.18 -23.20 31.80
C ILE A 294 2.11 -24.46 30.93
N ARG A 295 0.95 -24.70 30.30
CA ARG A 295 0.79 -25.84 29.39
C ARG A 295 1.54 -25.61 28.08
N GLY A 296 2.15 -26.67 27.53
CA GLY A 296 2.85 -26.63 26.24
C GLY A 296 4.35 -26.35 26.38
N TYR A 297 5.00 -26.13 25.23
CA TYR A 297 6.42 -25.84 25.12
C TYR A 297 6.59 -24.44 24.61
N HIS A 298 7.50 -23.65 25.18
CA HIS A 298 7.64 -22.22 24.97
C HIS A 298 9.07 -21.87 24.59
N ASP A 299 9.22 -20.78 23.84
CA ASP A 299 10.49 -20.24 23.40
C ASP A 299 11.41 -19.93 24.60
N ILE A 300 12.56 -20.59 24.65
CA ILE A 300 13.55 -20.46 25.75
C ILE A 300 14.13 -19.04 25.83
N THR A 301 14.11 -18.27 24.76
CA THR A 301 14.61 -16.89 24.76
C THR A 301 13.64 -15.94 25.44
N ARG A 302 12.32 -16.22 25.33
CA ARG A 302 11.27 -15.46 25.99
C ARG A 302 10.96 -15.95 27.41
N TYR A 303 11.23 -17.23 27.65
CA TYR A 303 11.05 -17.88 28.95
C TYR A 303 12.36 -18.50 29.42
N PRO A 304 13.28 -17.70 30.01
CA PRO A 304 14.60 -18.22 30.43
C PRO A 304 14.54 -19.34 31.47
N ALA A 305 13.43 -19.48 32.23
CA ALA A 305 13.18 -20.58 33.16
C ALA A 305 12.68 -21.86 32.46
N ALA A 306 12.52 -21.86 31.13
CA ALA A 306 12.07 -23.04 30.42
C ALA A 306 13.13 -24.16 30.48
N ARG A 307 12.70 -25.32 30.86
CA ARG A 307 13.55 -26.53 31.01
C ARG A 307 13.63 -27.26 29.68
N ARG A 308 14.84 -27.50 29.17
CA ARG A 308 15.08 -28.32 27.97
C ARG A 308 15.11 -29.81 28.41
N ILE A 309 14.72 -30.70 27.49
CA ILE A 309 14.76 -32.15 27.71
C ILE A 309 16.14 -32.66 27.33
N PRO A 310 16.86 -33.37 28.19
CA PRO A 310 18.19 -33.85 27.85
C PRO A 310 18.19 -34.78 26.64
N GLY A 311 19.03 -34.47 25.66
CA GLY A 311 19.15 -35.23 24.42
C GLY A 311 18.08 -34.92 23.35
N LEU A 312 17.11 -34.05 23.65
CA LEU A 312 16.04 -33.70 22.74
C LEU A 312 16.05 -32.19 22.44
N VAL A 313 16.03 -31.83 21.17
CA VAL A 313 15.81 -30.44 20.73
C VAL A 313 14.43 -30.32 20.12
N LEU A 314 13.61 -29.40 20.64
CA LEU A 314 12.33 -29.01 20.06
C LEU A 314 12.57 -27.70 19.28
N PHE A 315 12.48 -27.77 17.96
CA PHE A 315 12.78 -26.65 17.06
C PHE A 315 11.52 -26.20 16.34
N ARG A 316 11.16 -24.92 16.42
CA ARG A 316 10.02 -24.33 15.74
C ARG A 316 10.50 -23.38 14.66
N TRP A 317 9.89 -23.51 13.49
CA TRP A 317 10.12 -22.64 12.33
C TRP A 317 8.82 -21.96 11.94
N ASP A 318 8.77 -20.63 12.00
CA ASP A 318 7.53 -19.85 11.91
C ASP A 318 7.25 -19.33 10.48
N ALA A 319 7.52 -20.14 9.43
CA ALA A 319 7.22 -19.80 8.04
C ALA A 319 7.08 -21.03 7.14
N PRO A 320 6.53 -20.88 5.92
CA PRO A 320 6.68 -21.87 4.86
C PRO A 320 8.16 -22.12 4.56
N LEU A 321 8.49 -23.35 4.13
CA LEU A 321 9.83 -23.68 3.62
C LEU A 321 9.86 -23.52 2.11
N PHE A 322 10.80 -22.71 1.61
CA PHE A 322 10.97 -22.49 0.18
C PHE A 322 12.42 -22.15 -0.15
N PHE A 323 12.76 -22.17 -1.42
CA PHE A 323 14.14 -22.07 -1.90
C PHE A 323 14.97 -20.94 -1.24
N ALA A 324 14.35 -19.81 -0.89
CA ALA A 324 15.09 -18.67 -0.33
C ALA A 324 15.46 -18.87 1.15
N ASN A 325 14.71 -19.66 1.92
CA ASN A 325 14.96 -19.87 3.35
C ASN A 325 15.41 -21.29 3.71
N ALA A 326 15.51 -22.18 2.74
CA ALA A 326 15.91 -23.57 2.95
C ALA A 326 17.28 -23.69 3.62
N GLU A 327 18.29 -23.00 3.12
CA GLU A 327 19.65 -23.00 3.66
C GLU A 327 19.70 -22.40 5.08
N LEU A 328 18.94 -21.33 5.31
CA LEU A 328 18.83 -20.74 6.63
C LEU A 328 18.19 -21.71 7.65
N PHE A 329 17.14 -22.42 7.23
CA PHE A 329 16.53 -23.46 8.06
C PHE A 329 17.54 -24.54 8.43
N HIS A 330 18.26 -25.08 7.45
CA HIS A 330 19.31 -26.08 7.64
C HIS A 330 20.33 -25.62 8.68
N GLN A 331 20.89 -24.40 8.48
CA GLN A 331 21.87 -23.82 9.39
C GLN A 331 21.31 -23.65 10.81
N ARG A 332 20.07 -23.17 10.96
CA ARG A 332 19.42 -22.97 12.28
C ARG A 332 19.13 -24.25 13.01
N VAL A 333 18.84 -25.34 12.30
CA VAL A 333 18.70 -26.66 12.89
C VAL A 333 20.05 -27.13 13.45
N LEU A 334 21.14 -26.98 12.69
CA LEU A 334 22.49 -27.34 13.16
C LEU A 334 22.93 -26.46 14.35
N ASP A 335 22.70 -25.14 14.28
CA ASP A 335 22.97 -24.22 15.39
C ASP A 335 22.24 -24.66 16.67
N ALA A 336 20.94 -25.00 16.57
CA ALA A 336 20.15 -25.44 17.71
C ALA A 336 20.63 -26.76 18.33
N ILE A 337 21.20 -27.64 17.52
CA ILE A 337 21.85 -28.89 17.98
C ILE A 337 23.16 -28.55 18.68
N ALA A 338 24.02 -27.71 18.09
CA ALA A 338 25.31 -27.31 18.62
C ALA A 338 25.20 -26.54 19.95
N GLU A 339 24.15 -25.71 20.09
CA GLU A 339 23.86 -24.95 21.32
C GLU A 339 23.14 -25.76 22.41
N SER A 340 22.87 -27.04 22.16
CA SER A 340 22.21 -27.87 23.16
C SER A 340 23.14 -28.15 24.38
N PRO A 341 22.63 -28.03 25.61
CA PRO A 341 23.40 -28.28 26.83
C PRO A 341 23.80 -29.75 27.02
N THR A 342 23.18 -30.66 26.27
CA THR A 342 23.41 -32.10 26.31
C THR A 342 23.60 -32.66 24.90
N PRO A 343 24.36 -33.75 24.71
CA PRO A 343 24.46 -34.40 23.43
C PRO A 343 23.06 -34.74 22.86
N VAL A 344 22.77 -34.28 21.66
CA VAL A 344 21.45 -34.45 21.02
C VAL A 344 21.35 -35.85 20.42
N ARG A 345 20.24 -36.53 20.68
CA ARG A 345 19.87 -37.81 20.08
C ARG A 345 18.75 -37.66 19.06
N ARG A 346 17.86 -36.67 19.31
CA ARG A 346 16.70 -36.42 18.46
C ARG A 346 16.41 -34.91 18.36
N ILE A 347 16.08 -34.45 17.17
CA ILE A 347 15.48 -33.12 16.93
C ILE A 347 14.05 -33.30 16.41
N ILE A 348 13.11 -32.59 17.01
CA ILE A 348 11.71 -32.55 16.58
C ILE A 348 11.43 -31.15 16.02
N VAL A 349 11.15 -31.09 14.72
CA VAL A 349 10.69 -29.86 14.07
C VAL A 349 9.19 -29.71 14.30
N THR A 350 8.79 -28.67 15.04
CA THR A 350 7.38 -28.34 15.22
C THR A 350 6.89 -27.60 13.99
N ALA A 351 6.18 -28.31 13.12
CA ALA A 351 5.88 -27.91 11.75
C ALA A 351 4.47 -27.31 11.58
N GLU A 352 3.79 -26.95 12.68
CA GLU A 352 2.46 -26.32 12.61
C GLU A 352 2.49 -25.00 11.77
N PRO A 353 3.50 -24.11 11.89
CA PRO A 353 3.57 -22.91 11.09
C PRO A 353 4.05 -23.15 9.64
N VAL A 354 4.63 -24.33 9.36
CA VAL A 354 5.07 -24.70 7.99
C VAL A 354 3.85 -25.04 7.15
N THR A 355 3.38 -24.09 6.36
CA THR A 355 2.16 -24.23 5.54
C THR A 355 2.42 -24.72 4.13
N SER A 356 3.66 -24.72 3.67
CA SER A 356 4.06 -25.17 2.35
C SER A 356 5.53 -25.57 2.32
N ILE A 357 5.89 -26.40 1.34
CA ILE A 357 7.25 -26.80 0.99
C ILE A 357 7.39 -26.81 -0.53
N ASP A 358 8.54 -26.37 -1.07
CA ASP A 358 8.89 -26.49 -2.48
C ASP A 358 9.95 -27.58 -2.71
N VAL A 359 10.32 -27.81 -3.99
CA VAL A 359 11.26 -28.87 -4.38
C VAL A 359 12.62 -28.65 -3.72
N THR A 360 13.16 -27.44 -3.79
CA THR A 360 14.49 -27.10 -3.23
C THR A 360 14.55 -27.35 -1.73
N SER A 361 13.48 -26.99 -1.00
CA SER A 361 13.43 -27.24 0.43
C SER A 361 13.23 -28.72 0.76
N ALA A 362 12.56 -29.47 -0.10
CA ALA A 362 12.41 -30.91 0.03
C ALA A 362 13.77 -31.60 -0.12
N ASP A 363 14.55 -31.22 -1.12
CA ASP A 363 15.92 -31.73 -1.34
C ASP A 363 16.82 -31.42 -0.12
N MET A 364 16.75 -30.19 0.39
CA MET A 364 17.48 -29.77 1.59
C MET A 364 17.07 -30.61 2.82
N LEU A 365 15.77 -30.88 3.02
CA LEU A 365 15.33 -31.73 4.12
C LEU A 365 15.86 -33.17 4.01
N ALA A 366 15.94 -33.70 2.78
CA ALA A 366 16.53 -35.02 2.53
C ALA A 366 18.03 -35.05 2.86
N GLU A 367 18.75 -34.00 2.54
CA GLU A 367 20.18 -33.85 2.84
C GLU A 367 20.37 -33.68 4.37
N LEU A 368 19.57 -32.82 5.00
CA LEU A 368 19.62 -32.62 6.45
C LEU A 368 19.38 -33.92 7.21
N GLU A 369 18.35 -34.68 6.86
CA GLU A 369 18.04 -35.97 7.48
C GLU A 369 19.22 -36.95 7.34
N HIS A 370 19.83 -37.01 6.15
CA HIS A 370 20.99 -37.87 5.92
C HIS A 370 22.17 -37.50 6.81
N ASN A 371 22.53 -36.23 6.87
CA ASN A 371 23.65 -35.70 7.67
C ASN A 371 23.41 -35.90 9.18
N LEU A 372 22.19 -35.74 9.64
CA LEU A 372 21.82 -35.98 11.03
C LEU A 372 21.88 -37.48 11.40
N THR A 373 21.38 -38.35 10.50
CA THR A 373 21.43 -39.79 10.68
C THR A 373 22.87 -40.31 10.73
N GLU A 374 23.77 -39.83 9.87
CA GLU A 374 25.20 -40.15 9.96
C GLU A 374 25.83 -39.71 11.26
N SER A 375 25.32 -38.63 11.88
CA SER A 375 25.73 -38.15 13.20
C SER A 375 25.03 -38.85 14.38
N GLY A 376 24.16 -39.84 14.12
CA GLY A 376 23.39 -40.57 15.13
C GLY A 376 22.24 -39.74 15.72
N ILE A 377 21.75 -38.72 15.02
CA ILE A 377 20.67 -37.84 15.45
C ILE A 377 19.43 -38.12 14.59
N GLU A 378 18.31 -38.33 15.21
CA GLU A 378 17.03 -38.55 14.52
C GLU A 378 16.32 -37.25 14.24
N LEU A 379 15.86 -37.07 13.00
CA LEU A 379 14.99 -35.94 12.60
C LEU A 379 13.53 -36.42 12.61
N ARG A 380 12.69 -35.76 13.39
CA ARG A 380 11.25 -36.04 13.51
C ARG A 380 10.42 -34.76 13.36
N PHE A 381 9.14 -34.92 13.08
CA PHE A 381 8.22 -33.79 12.91
C PHE A 381 7.02 -33.90 13.83
N ALA A 382 6.57 -32.75 14.36
CA ALA A 382 5.34 -32.66 15.12
C ALA A 382 4.39 -31.62 14.47
N GLU A 383 3.09 -31.89 14.52
CA GLU A 383 2.03 -30.97 14.09
C GLU A 383 2.11 -30.57 12.60
N MET A 384 2.73 -31.40 11.77
CA MET A 384 2.81 -31.13 10.32
C MET A 384 1.44 -31.29 9.67
N LYS A 385 1.04 -30.25 8.90
CA LYS A 385 -0.25 -30.20 8.19
C LYS A 385 -0.32 -31.20 7.03
N ASP A 386 -1.48 -31.81 6.83
CA ASP A 386 -1.67 -32.82 5.78
C ASP A 386 -1.32 -32.33 4.35
N PRO A 387 -1.63 -31.06 3.94
CA PRO A 387 -1.18 -30.56 2.64
C PRO A 387 0.35 -30.57 2.47
N VAL A 388 1.12 -30.42 3.53
CA VAL A 388 2.59 -30.49 3.49
C VAL A 388 3.04 -31.94 3.40
N LYS A 389 2.44 -32.85 4.18
CA LYS A 389 2.68 -34.31 4.07
C LYS A 389 2.37 -34.83 2.68
N ASP A 390 1.27 -34.36 2.05
CA ASP A 390 0.92 -34.74 0.67
C ASP A 390 1.95 -34.26 -0.35
N LYS A 391 2.59 -33.10 -0.11
CA LYS A 391 3.74 -32.66 -0.94
C LYS A 391 4.96 -33.54 -0.71
N LEU A 392 5.29 -33.87 0.54
CA LEU A 392 6.40 -34.78 0.86
C LEU A 392 6.22 -36.15 0.23
N LYS A 393 4.96 -36.68 0.15
CA LYS A 393 4.65 -37.92 -0.59
C LYS A 393 4.95 -37.78 -2.08
N ARG A 394 4.58 -36.65 -2.71
CA ARG A 394 4.87 -36.39 -4.14
C ARG A 394 6.37 -36.26 -4.40
N PHE A 395 7.15 -35.82 -3.41
CA PHE A 395 8.60 -35.72 -3.48
C PHE A 395 9.30 -37.03 -3.05
N GLU A 396 8.52 -38.12 -2.81
CA GLU A 396 9.03 -39.43 -2.36
C GLU A 396 9.80 -39.40 -1.02
N LEU A 397 9.66 -38.31 -0.25
CA LEU A 397 10.34 -38.12 1.03
C LEU A 397 9.53 -38.65 2.23
N PHE A 398 8.21 -38.73 2.11
CA PHE A 398 7.36 -39.17 3.21
C PHE A 398 7.66 -40.62 3.64
N ASP A 399 7.90 -41.51 2.70
CA ASP A 399 8.25 -42.89 2.96
C ASP A 399 9.70 -43.03 3.49
N ARG A 400 10.58 -42.13 3.08
CA ARG A 400 11.95 -42.05 3.58
C ARG A 400 12.01 -41.66 5.07
N PHE A 401 11.22 -40.67 5.48
CA PHE A 401 11.07 -40.31 6.89
C PHE A 401 10.31 -41.37 7.69
N GLY A 402 9.40 -42.11 7.05
CA GLY A 402 8.51 -43.07 7.71
C GLY A 402 7.28 -42.41 8.39
N ALA A 403 6.15 -43.11 8.34
CA ALA A 403 4.91 -42.57 8.92
C ALA A 403 5.00 -42.34 10.47
N ALA A 404 5.84 -43.11 11.15
CA ALA A 404 6.05 -42.99 12.57
C ALA A 404 6.81 -41.72 12.99
N ASP A 405 7.43 -41.01 12.03
CA ASP A 405 8.24 -39.84 12.29
C ASP A 405 7.42 -38.54 12.38
N PHE A 406 6.10 -38.63 12.10
CA PHE A 406 5.16 -37.52 12.10
C PHE A 406 4.18 -37.61 13.27
N TYR A 407 4.47 -36.90 14.34
CA TYR A 407 3.63 -36.88 15.54
C TYR A 407 2.46 -35.91 15.42
N PRO A 408 1.27 -36.26 15.93
CA PRO A 408 0.11 -35.37 15.90
C PRO A 408 0.25 -34.12 16.78
N THR A 409 1.06 -34.20 17.85
CA THR A 409 1.31 -33.08 18.77
C THR A 409 2.76 -33.08 19.26
N ILE A 410 3.24 -31.92 19.71
CA ILE A 410 4.56 -31.83 20.36
C ILE A 410 4.60 -32.74 21.60
N GLY A 411 3.49 -32.80 22.37
CA GLY A 411 3.39 -33.65 23.56
C GLY A 411 3.62 -35.14 23.24
N SER A 412 2.92 -35.67 22.24
CA SER A 412 3.07 -37.05 21.82
C SER A 412 4.48 -37.38 21.31
N ALA A 413 5.13 -36.41 20.66
CA ALA A 413 6.52 -36.56 20.21
C ALA A 413 7.51 -36.61 21.40
N VAL A 414 7.28 -35.81 22.41
CA VAL A 414 8.08 -35.82 23.65
C VAL A 414 7.84 -37.10 24.44
N ASP A 415 6.57 -37.54 24.61
CA ASP A 415 6.23 -38.76 25.34
C ASP A 415 6.91 -39.99 24.70
N ALA A 416 6.86 -40.09 23.35
CA ALA A 416 7.56 -41.14 22.63
C ALA A 416 9.08 -41.12 22.85
N TYR A 417 9.70 -39.93 22.87
CA TYR A 417 11.13 -39.81 23.18
C TYR A 417 11.46 -40.25 24.59
N LEU A 418 10.64 -39.92 25.59
CA LEU A 418 10.84 -40.30 26.97
C LEU A 418 10.61 -41.79 27.23
N GLU A 419 9.71 -42.44 26.48
CA GLU A 419 9.51 -43.90 26.53
C GLU A 419 10.70 -44.66 25.93
N GLU A 420 11.30 -44.15 24.87
CA GLU A 420 12.45 -44.78 24.19
C GLU A 420 13.78 -44.54 24.92
N HIS A 421 13.88 -43.46 25.68
CA HIS A 421 15.12 -43.02 26.29
C HIS A 421 14.93 -42.80 27.80
N ALA A 422 15.72 -43.51 28.63
CA ALA A 422 15.74 -43.30 30.07
C ALA A 422 16.38 -41.95 30.40
N VAL A 423 15.57 -40.89 30.49
CA VAL A 423 16.00 -39.53 30.79
C VAL A 423 15.40 -39.08 32.13
N ASP A 424 16.22 -38.53 33.02
CA ASP A 424 15.74 -37.93 34.26
C ASP A 424 15.13 -36.53 33.95
N TRP A 425 13.89 -36.57 33.53
CA TRP A 425 13.12 -35.36 33.21
C TRP A 425 11.64 -35.59 33.53
N LYS A 426 11.02 -34.62 34.18
CA LYS A 426 9.58 -34.66 34.53
C LYS A 426 8.86 -33.49 33.86
N PRO A 427 7.69 -33.72 33.19
CA PRO A 427 6.90 -32.72 32.52
C PRO A 427 6.35 -31.61 33.42
#